data_daf54f5ea128c7910e264ba08bcaa2be
#
_entry.id   daf54f5ea128c7910e264ba08bcaa2be
#
_cell.length_a   1.000
_cell.length_b   1.000
_cell.length_c   1.000
_cell.angle_alpha   90.00
_cell.angle_beta   90.00
_cell.angle_gamma   90.00
#
_symmetry.space_group_name_H-M   'P 1'
#
loop_
_entity.id
_entity.type
_entity.pdbx_description
1 polymer ?
#
loop_
_entity_poly.entity_id
_entity_poly.type
_entity_poly.pdbx_seq_one_letter_code
_entity_poly.pdbx_strand_id
1 'polypeptide(L)'
;MAVNGNANGDPTALRFASPRPADEVIEQSFKVPEDLRGQVMVVPFQGLVDWARKNSMWPVTFGLACCAIEYMAIQNSRFDLSRFGMEINRASPRQADIMIVSGTVTVKMAHAIRRIYDQMADPKYVISMGVCPTAGGPYQGSYSTVPGVDNFLPVDVYVAGCPPRPDALMYAIMQLQKKIANREIDEGHARWRAWQRQYRETSHAGA
;
A
#
# COMPACT_ATOMS: atom_id res chain seq x y z
N MET A 1 12.45 17.73 1.23
CA MET A 1 11.83 17.03 2.38
C MET A 1 11.34 18.07 3.36
N ALA A 2 10.07 18.40 3.32
CA ALA A 2 9.46 19.29 4.30
C ALA A 2 8.62 18.40 5.24
N VAL A 3 9.17 18.13 6.42
CA VAL A 3 8.43 17.51 7.53
C VAL A 3 7.58 18.63 8.11
N ASN A 4 6.27 18.58 7.94
CA ASN A 4 5.36 19.49 8.61
C ASN A 4 5.45 19.26 10.12
N GLY A 5 6.27 20.08 10.78
CA GLY A 5 6.36 20.15 12.22
C GLY A 5 5.03 20.63 12.80
N ASN A 6 4.57 19.91 13.78
CA ASN A 6 3.40 20.27 14.58
C ASN A 6 3.69 21.54 15.39
N ALA A 7 2.73 22.46 15.48
CA ALA A 7 2.87 23.77 16.13
C ALA A 7 3.26 23.76 17.63
N ASN A 8 3.46 22.58 18.23
CA ASN A 8 3.81 22.42 19.66
C ASN A 8 5.20 21.81 19.91
N GLY A 9 6.09 21.77 18.91
CA GLY A 9 7.53 21.58 19.15
C GLY A 9 7.99 20.21 19.68
N ASP A 10 7.18 19.17 19.68
CA ASP A 10 7.59 17.82 20.09
C ASP A 10 7.91 16.95 18.84
N PRO A 11 9.20 16.68 18.54
CA PRO A 11 9.60 15.92 17.38
C PRO A 11 9.31 14.41 17.49
N THR A 12 8.88 13.93 18.67
CA THR A 12 8.65 12.49 18.92
C THR A 12 7.18 12.09 18.88
N ALA A 13 6.26 13.04 18.81
CA ALA A 13 4.84 12.76 18.70
C ALA A 13 4.44 12.43 17.25
N LEU A 14 4.77 11.24 16.78
CA LEU A 14 4.03 10.61 15.69
C LEU A 14 2.60 10.38 16.21
N ARG A 15 1.75 11.39 16.11
CA ARG A 15 0.31 11.22 16.32
C ARG A 15 -0.22 10.34 15.19
N PHE A 16 -0.28 9.06 15.47
CA PHE A 16 -1.24 8.21 14.80
C PHE A 16 -2.61 8.77 15.19
N ALA A 17 -3.30 9.40 14.25
CA ALA A 17 -4.69 9.75 14.46
C ALA A 17 -5.40 8.50 14.94
N SER A 18 -5.94 8.51 16.14
CA SER A 18 -6.74 7.40 16.64
C SER A 18 -7.84 7.15 15.60
N PRO A 19 -8.02 5.90 15.14
CA PRO A 19 -9.12 5.60 14.23
C PRO A 19 -10.40 6.10 14.89
N ARG A 20 -11.19 6.89 14.15
CA ARG A 20 -12.51 7.27 14.63
C ARG A 20 -13.26 5.98 14.95
N PRO A 21 -13.83 5.83 16.15
CA PRO A 21 -14.57 4.64 16.49
C PRO A 21 -15.66 4.44 15.43
N ALA A 22 -15.81 3.20 14.96
CA ALA A 22 -16.78 2.87 13.91
C ALA A 22 -18.21 3.34 14.26
N ASP A 23 -18.50 3.42 15.53
CA ASP A 23 -19.75 3.87 16.14
C ASP A 23 -20.08 5.33 15.79
N GLU A 24 -19.06 6.21 15.80
CA GLU A 24 -19.23 7.64 15.51
C GLU A 24 -19.57 7.92 14.03
N VAL A 25 -19.03 7.10 13.12
CA VAL A 25 -19.32 7.20 11.67
C VAL A 25 -20.71 6.67 11.35
N ILE A 26 -21.20 5.68 12.10
CA ILE A 26 -22.52 5.07 11.93
C ILE A 26 -23.61 6.03 12.42
N GLU A 27 -23.38 6.72 13.54
CA GLU A 27 -24.37 7.64 14.12
C GLU A 27 -24.63 8.87 13.24
N GLN A 28 -23.65 9.32 12.44
CA GLN A 28 -23.80 10.46 11.54
C GLN A 28 -24.48 10.12 10.21
N SER A 29 -24.49 8.84 9.81
CA SER A 29 -24.96 8.44 8.47
C SER A 29 -26.40 7.95 8.43
N PHE A 30 -26.95 7.47 9.52
CA PHE A 30 -28.32 6.93 9.56
C PHE A 30 -28.91 6.96 10.97
N LYS A 31 -29.95 7.78 11.18
CA LYS A 31 -30.74 7.76 12.42
C LYS A 31 -31.69 6.59 12.40
N VAL A 32 -31.33 5.51 13.08
CA VAL A 32 -32.21 4.36 13.31
C VAL A 32 -33.30 4.80 14.32
N PRO A 33 -34.60 4.61 14.01
CA PRO A 33 -35.68 4.84 14.96
C PRO A 33 -35.45 4.07 16.27
N GLU A 34 -35.82 4.66 17.41
CA GLU A 34 -35.48 4.10 18.73
C GLU A 34 -36.14 2.73 18.99
N ASP A 35 -37.29 2.49 18.42
CA ASP A 35 -38.05 1.22 18.48
C ASP A 35 -37.37 0.04 17.77
N LEU A 36 -36.44 0.35 16.82
CA LEU A 36 -35.67 -0.65 16.07
C LEU A 36 -34.23 -0.83 16.57
N ARG A 37 -33.80 -0.03 17.55
CA ARG A 37 -32.48 -0.16 18.15
C ARG A 37 -32.32 -1.52 18.83
N GLY A 38 -31.40 -2.33 18.33
CA GLY A 38 -31.09 -3.67 18.82
C GLY A 38 -31.75 -4.82 18.04
N GLN A 39 -32.69 -4.54 17.13
CA GLN A 39 -33.30 -5.55 16.26
C GLN A 39 -32.73 -5.52 14.84
N VAL A 40 -32.18 -4.38 14.42
CA VAL A 40 -31.59 -4.19 13.08
C VAL A 40 -30.17 -3.68 13.20
N MET A 41 -29.23 -4.45 12.67
CA MET A 41 -27.84 -4.02 12.52
C MET A 41 -27.69 -3.29 11.18
N VAL A 42 -27.70 -1.95 11.23
CA VAL A 42 -27.44 -1.12 10.03
C VAL A 42 -25.94 -0.96 9.87
N VAL A 43 -25.37 -1.70 8.93
CA VAL A 43 -23.97 -1.52 8.53
C VAL A 43 -23.95 -0.62 7.29
N PRO A 44 -23.21 0.48 7.27
CA PRO A 44 -23.08 1.29 6.07
C PRO A 44 -22.45 0.42 4.96
N PHE A 45 -23.02 0.44 3.76
CA PHE A 45 -22.56 -0.36 2.61
C PHE A 45 -21.06 -0.20 2.35
N GLN A 46 -20.52 1.00 2.53
CA GLN A 46 -19.10 1.28 2.42
C GLN A 46 -18.24 0.49 3.42
N GLY A 47 -18.72 0.33 4.65
CA GLY A 47 -18.01 -0.48 5.65
C GLY A 47 -17.93 -1.97 5.26
N LEU A 48 -18.97 -2.49 4.62
CA LEU A 48 -18.97 -3.85 4.08
C LEU A 48 -17.97 -4.00 2.93
N VAL A 49 -17.93 -3.02 2.03
CA VAL A 49 -17.01 -3.01 0.91
C VAL A 49 -15.54 -2.92 1.39
N ASP A 50 -15.25 -2.05 2.36
CA ASP A 50 -13.90 -1.91 2.92
C ASP A 50 -13.48 -3.16 3.69
N TRP A 51 -14.42 -3.80 4.40
CA TRP A 51 -14.19 -5.10 5.04
C TRP A 51 -13.88 -6.20 4.01
N ALA A 52 -14.63 -6.27 2.92
CA ALA A 52 -14.38 -7.23 1.84
C ALA A 52 -13.02 -6.99 1.18
N ARG A 53 -12.68 -5.75 0.86
CA ARG A 53 -11.40 -5.37 0.25
C ARG A 53 -10.20 -5.72 1.12
N LYS A 54 -10.25 -5.43 2.43
CA LYS A 54 -9.13 -5.74 3.33
C LYS A 54 -8.89 -7.24 3.53
N ASN A 55 -9.95 -8.07 3.41
CA ASN A 55 -9.86 -9.51 3.64
C ASN A 55 -9.69 -10.33 2.35
N SER A 56 -9.71 -9.70 1.19
CA SER A 56 -9.50 -10.36 -0.11
C SER A 56 -8.61 -9.48 -0.98
N MET A 57 -7.31 -9.59 -0.79
CA MET A 57 -6.30 -8.86 -1.56
C MET A 57 -5.44 -9.85 -2.33
N TRP A 58 -5.60 -9.87 -3.64
CA TRP A 58 -4.85 -10.80 -4.48
C TRP A 58 -3.58 -10.15 -5.03
N PRO A 59 -2.40 -10.70 -4.68
CA PRO A 59 -1.15 -10.17 -5.16
C PRO A 59 -0.91 -10.52 -6.63
N VAL A 60 -0.34 -9.55 -7.37
CA VAL A 60 0.19 -9.84 -8.70
C VAL A 60 1.49 -10.63 -8.57
N THR A 61 1.64 -11.66 -9.40
CA THR A 61 2.88 -12.45 -9.48
C THR A 61 3.99 -11.59 -10.07
N PHE A 62 4.84 -11.06 -9.19
CA PHE A 62 5.90 -10.15 -9.58
C PHE A 62 7.09 -10.25 -8.64
N GLY A 63 8.28 -10.50 -9.18
CA GLY A 63 9.51 -10.61 -8.42
C GLY A 63 10.69 -10.13 -9.25
N LEU A 64 11.59 -9.34 -8.65
CA LEU A 64 12.71 -8.72 -9.35
C LEU A 64 14.07 -9.30 -8.95
N ALA A 65 14.25 -9.59 -7.66
CA ALA A 65 15.54 -10.03 -7.13
C ALA A 65 15.36 -10.87 -5.84
N CYS A 66 16.36 -10.89 -4.95
CA CYS A 66 16.40 -11.73 -3.76
C CYS A 66 15.20 -11.60 -2.83
N CYS A 67 14.58 -10.43 -2.70
CA CYS A 67 13.37 -10.27 -1.89
C CYS A 67 12.18 -11.11 -2.40
N ALA A 68 12.16 -11.46 -3.68
CA ALA A 68 11.13 -12.33 -4.23
C ALA A 68 11.18 -13.75 -3.64
N ILE A 69 12.35 -14.22 -3.21
CA ILE A 69 12.52 -15.53 -2.55
C ILE A 69 11.83 -15.51 -1.18
N GLU A 70 11.99 -14.42 -0.42
CA GLU A 70 11.29 -14.25 0.86
C GLU A 70 9.78 -14.06 0.66
N TYR A 71 9.37 -13.40 -0.43
CA TYR A 71 7.96 -13.35 -0.83
C TYR A 71 7.39 -14.74 -1.16
N MET A 72 8.16 -15.61 -1.82
CA MET A 72 7.75 -17.00 -2.02
C MET A 72 7.69 -17.79 -0.71
N ALA A 73 8.61 -17.51 0.22
CA ALA A 73 8.65 -18.20 1.52
C ALA A 73 7.40 -17.90 2.38
N ILE A 74 6.79 -16.72 2.25
CA ILE A 74 5.58 -16.36 3.00
C ILE A 74 4.34 -17.15 2.53
N GLN A 75 4.36 -17.70 1.33
CA GLN A 75 3.28 -18.52 0.77
C GLN A 75 3.38 -19.99 1.18
N ASN A 76 4.47 -20.37 1.83
CA ASN A 76 4.67 -21.73 2.30
C ASN A 76 3.93 -21.98 3.63
N SER A 77 3.72 -23.24 3.94
CA SER A 77 2.95 -23.73 5.09
C SER A 77 3.35 -23.15 6.46
N ARG A 78 4.59 -22.68 6.60
CA ARG A 78 5.06 -22.08 7.86
C ARG A 78 4.43 -20.71 8.16
N PHE A 79 4.18 -19.92 7.12
CA PHE A 79 3.69 -18.54 7.27
C PHE A 79 2.26 -18.37 6.75
N ASP A 80 1.94 -18.98 5.64
CA ASP A 80 0.62 -19.11 5.02
C ASP A 80 -0.18 -17.80 4.89
N LEU A 81 -0.16 -17.21 3.69
CA LEU A 81 -0.92 -16.01 3.36
C LEU A 81 -2.42 -16.25 3.19
N SER A 82 -2.86 -17.51 3.07
CA SER A 82 -4.26 -17.88 2.84
C SER A 82 -5.19 -17.33 3.92
N ARG A 83 -4.77 -17.36 5.17
CA ARG A 83 -5.55 -16.82 6.31
C ARG A 83 -5.72 -15.31 6.31
N PHE A 84 -4.99 -14.59 5.45
CA PHE A 84 -5.15 -13.14 5.23
C PHE A 84 -5.94 -12.82 3.96
N GLY A 85 -6.47 -13.84 3.27
CA GLY A 85 -7.19 -13.68 2.02
C GLY A 85 -6.30 -13.42 0.80
N MET A 86 -5.03 -13.83 0.86
CA MET A 86 -4.01 -13.60 -0.17
C MET A 86 -3.44 -14.90 -0.75
N GLU A 87 -4.22 -15.96 -0.78
CA GLU A 87 -3.78 -17.27 -1.27
C GLU A 87 -3.40 -17.25 -2.74
N ILE A 88 -4.16 -16.52 -3.54
CA ILE A 88 -4.08 -16.62 -4.98
C ILE A 88 -3.18 -15.52 -5.56
N ASN A 89 -2.01 -15.92 -6.05
CA ASN A 89 -1.17 -15.06 -6.88
C ASN A 89 -1.70 -14.98 -8.31
N ARG A 90 -2.04 -13.80 -8.74
CA ARG A 90 -2.56 -13.58 -10.10
C ARG A 90 -1.43 -13.26 -11.07
N ALA A 91 -1.34 -14.02 -12.17
CA ALA A 91 -0.43 -13.72 -13.27
C ALA A 91 -0.91 -12.49 -14.07
N SER A 92 -2.24 -12.28 -14.14
CA SER A 92 -2.82 -11.12 -14.83
C SER A 92 -2.93 -9.92 -13.88
N PRO A 93 -2.30 -8.77 -14.20
CA PRO A 93 -2.43 -7.55 -13.41
C PRO A 93 -3.86 -7.06 -13.26
N ARG A 94 -4.72 -7.32 -14.25
CA ARG A 94 -6.14 -6.90 -14.23
C ARG A 94 -6.99 -7.60 -13.17
N GLN A 95 -6.50 -8.71 -12.62
CA GLN A 95 -7.17 -9.50 -11.59
C GLN A 95 -6.48 -9.38 -10.23
N ALA A 96 -5.47 -8.53 -10.11
CA ALA A 96 -4.70 -8.34 -8.90
C ALA A 96 -5.03 -6.99 -8.26
N ASP A 97 -5.05 -6.97 -6.92
CA ASP A 97 -5.37 -5.80 -6.11
C ASP A 97 -4.10 -5.18 -5.52
N ILE A 98 -3.06 -5.99 -5.28
CA ILE A 98 -1.83 -5.56 -4.62
C ILE A 98 -0.60 -5.90 -5.46
N MET A 99 0.32 -4.94 -5.55
CA MET A 99 1.65 -5.12 -6.13
C MET A 99 2.70 -5.09 -5.03
N ILE A 100 3.48 -6.15 -4.92
CA ILE A 100 4.61 -6.23 -4.00
C ILE A 100 5.88 -6.10 -4.83
N VAL A 101 6.54 -4.94 -4.77
CA VAL A 101 7.80 -4.70 -5.48
C VAL A 101 8.94 -5.30 -4.69
N SER A 102 9.37 -6.50 -5.09
CA SER A 102 10.32 -7.35 -4.35
C SER A 102 11.68 -7.36 -5.02
N GLY A 103 12.58 -6.49 -4.60
CA GLY A 103 13.98 -6.48 -5.05
C GLY A 103 14.39 -5.24 -5.82
N THR A 104 15.61 -5.29 -6.39
CA THR A 104 16.24 -4.16 -7.06
C THR A 104 15.50 -3.77 -8.33
N VAL A 105 15.17 -2.49 -8.44
CA VAL A 105 14.51 -1.93 -9.63
C VAL A 105 15.56 -1.30 -10.53
N THR A 106 15.70 -1.84 -11.73
CA THR A 106 16.54 -1.25 -12.77
C THR A 106 15.76 -0.22 -13.59
N VAL A 107 16.45 0.74 -14.18
CA VAL A 107 15.85 1.77 -15.06
C VAL A 107 15.05 1.13 -16.20
N LYS A 108 15.57 0.06 -16.81
CA LYS A 108 14.85 -0.69 -17.85
C LYS A 108 13.56 -1.33 -17.34
N MET A 109 13.58 -1.84 -16.11
CA MET A 109 12.44 -2.53 -15.51
C MET A 109 11.39 -1.55 -14.98
N ALA A 110 11.76 -0.34 -14.62
CA ALA A 110 10.85 0.68 -14.10
C ALA A 110 9.67 0.96 -15.06
N HIS A 111 9.94 1.02 -16.37
CA HIS A 111 8.89 1.19 -17.39
C HIS A 111 7.91 0.01 -17.44
N ALA A 112 8.41 -1.22 -17.28
CA ALA A 112 7.57 -2.41 -17.25
C ALA A 112 6.70 -2.45 -15.99
N ILE A 113 7.29 -2.13 -14.83
CA ILE A 113 6.58 -2.05 -13.54
C ILE A 113 5.46 -1.02 -13.62
N ARG A 114 5.73 0.15 -14.19
CA ARG A 114 4.72 1.19 -14.37
C ARG A 114 3.56 0.71 -15.25
N ARG A 115 3.83 0.00 -16.36
CA ARG A 115 2.78 -0.57 -17.21
C ARG A 115 1.94 -1.61 -16.49
N ILE A 116 2.56 -2.46 -15.67
CA ILE A 116 1.86 -3.46 -14.85
C ILE A 116 0.93 -2.74 -13.86
N TYR A 117 1.43 -1.72 -13.18
CA TYR A 117 0.64 -0.91 -12.25
C TYR A 117 -0.55 -0.23 -12.94
N ASP A 118 -0.35 0.34 -14.12
CA ASP A 118 -1.42 1.01 -14.87
C ASP A 118 -2.49 0.03 -15.37
N GLN A 119 -2.15 -1.27 -15.53
CA GLN A 119 -3.07 -2.33 -15.92
C GLN A 119 -3.87 -2.91 -14.75
N MET A 120 -3.47 -2.65 -13.51
CA MET A 120 -4.21 -3.09 -12.32
C MET A 120 -5.51 -2.31 -12.19
N ALA A 121 -6.56 -3.00 -11.72
CA ALA A 121 -7.85 -2.39 -11.42
C ALA A 121 -7.77 -1.47 -10.19
N ASP A 122 -8.60 -0.44 -10.12
CA ASP A 122 -8.74 0.38 -8.92
C ASP A 122 -9.82 -0.22 -7.99
N PRO A 123 -9.60 -0.24 -6.68
CA PRO A 123 -8.45 0.26 -5.92
C PRO A 123 -7.26 -0.70 -5.97
N LYS A 124 -6.06 -0.17 -6.08
CA LYS A 124 -4.81 -0.91 -6.16
C LYS A 124 -3.81 -0.41 -5.11
N TYR A 125 -3.01 -1.32 -4.59
CA TYR A 125 -2.10 -1.07 -3.47
C TYR A 125 -0.69 -1.47 -3.83
N VAL A 126 0.31 -0.76 -3.28
CA VAL A 126 1.73 -1.01 -3.55
C VAL A 126 2.51 -1.16 -2.26
N ILE A 127 3.20 -2.29 -2.10
CA ILE A 127 4.18 -2.52 -1.04
C ILE A 127 5.58 -2.48 -1.64
N SER A 128 6.45 -1.65 -1.08
CA SER A 128 7.89 -1.66 -1.37
C SER A 128 8.59 -2.61 -0.41
N MET A 129 9.07 -3.77 -0.91
CA MET A 129 9.67 -4.82 -0.10
C MET A 129 11.20 -4.79 -0.19
N GLY A 130 11.82 -4.39 0.91
CA GLY A 130 13.25 -4.33 1.06
C GLY A 130 13.87 -2.97 0.78
N VAL A 131 15.14 -2.83 1.06
CA VAL A 131 15.87 -1.56 0.95
C VAL A 131 16.11 -1.14 -0.49
N CYS A 132 16.19 -2.11 -1.43
CA CYS A 132 16.44 -1.80 -2.84
C CYS A 132 15.32 -1.00 -3.50
N PRO A 133 14.03 -1.43 -3.43
CA PRO A 133 12.96 -0.64 -4.01
C PRO A 133 12.63 0.61 -3.18
N THR A 134 13.05 0.66 -1.91
CA THR A 134 12.80 1.82 -1.04
C THR A 134 13.77 2.99 -1.32
N ALA A 135 15.07 2.70 -1.49
CA ALA A 135 16.10 3.73 -1.61
C ALA A 135 17.30 3.33 -2.50
N GLY A 136 17.14 2.30 -3.33
CA GLY A 136 18.25 1.75 -4.13
C GLY A 136 19.16 0.78 -3.38
N GLY A 137 19.13 0.78 -2.04
CA GLY A 137 19.90 -0.13 -1.19
C GLY A 137 21.39 -0.16 -1.45
N PRO A 138 22.02 -1.36 -1.53
CA PRO A 138 23.44 -1.51 -1.82
C PRO A 138 23.86 -0.96 -3.19
N TYR A 139 22.90 -0.75 -4.08
CA TYR A 139 23.14 -0.27 -5.46
C TYR A 139 22.78 1.22 -5.63
N GLN A 140 22.66 1.94 -4.52
CA GLN A 140 22.42 3.38 -4.57
C GLN A 140 23.56 4.10 -5.30
N GLY A 141 23.22 5.01 -6.23
CA GLY A 141 24.19 5.73 -7.07
C GLY A 141 24.64 4.95 -8.30
N SER A 142 24.17 3.72 -8.52
CA SER A 142 24.41 3.00 -9.77
C SER A 142 23.63 3.62 -10.93
N TYR A 143 24.28 3.72 -12.10
CA TYR A 143 23.65 4.25 -13.32
C TYR A 143 22.46 3.43 -13.83
N SER A 144 22.35 2.17 -13.42
CA SER A 144 21.32 1.24 -13.88
C SER A 144 20.16 1.06 -12.91
N THR A 145 20.27 1.58 -11.67
CA THR A 145 19.31 1.35 -10.59
C THR A 145 18.50 2.61 -10.29
N VAL A 146 17.21 2.44 -10.08
CA VAL A 146 16.32 3.53 -9.65
C VAL A 146 16.44 3.74 -8.14
N PRO A 147 16.69 4.97 -7.65
CA PRO A 147 16.83 5.25 -6.23
C PRO A 147 15.48 5.40 -5.51
N GLY A 148 14.63 4.38 -5.58
CA GLY A 148 13.33 4.35 -4.94
C GLY A 148 12.15 4.22 -5.93
N VAL A 149 11.20 3.36 -5.58
CA VAL A 149 10.00 3.10 -6.38
C VAL A 149 9.00 4.26 -6.27
N ASP A 150 9.03 5.00 -5.19
CA ASP A 150 8.18 6.16 -4.92
C ASP A 150 8.37 7.31 -5.94
N ASN A 151 9.48 7.32 -6.67
CA ASN A 151 9.69 8.26 -7.76
C ASN A 151 8.70 8.08 -8.93
N PHE A 152 8.14 6.87 -9.12
CA PHE A 152 7.26 6.60 -10.25
C PHE A 152 5.98 5.81 -9.90
N LEU A 153 5.85 5.28 -8.67
CA LEU A 153 4.65 4.62 -8.14
C LEU A 153 4.25 5.20 -6.79
N PRO A 154 2.96 5.26 -6.47
CA PRO A 154 2.51 5.54 -5.10
C PRO A 154 2.79 4.31 -4.23
N VAL A 155 3.57 4.45 -3.18
CA VAL A 155 3.88 3.38 -2.23
C VAL A 155 3.06 3.58 -0.97
N ASP A 156 2.29 2.55 -0.59
CA ASP A 156 1.42 2.57 0.58
C ASP A 156 2.14 2.12 1.85
N VAL A 157 3.00 1.09 1.71
CA VAL A 157 3.74 0.51 2.83
C VAL A 157 5.17 0.18 2.40
N TYR A 158 6.12 0.48 3.29
CA TYR A 158 7.53 0.13 3.13
C TYR A 158 7.91 -0.99 4.10
N VAL A 159 8.63 -2.00 3.62
CA VAL A 159 9.16 -3.11 4.41
C VAL A 159 10.67 -3.02 4.47
N ALA A 160 11.22 -2.75 5.66
CA ALA A 160 12.66 -2.65 5.86
C ALA A 160 13.30 -4.04 5.90
N GLY A 161 14.51 -4.15 5.36
CA GLY A 161 15.33 -5.36 5.35
C GLY A 161 16.07 -5.57 4.04
N CYS A 162 17.07 -6.49 4.05
CA CYS A 162 17.87 -6.83 2.86
C CYS A 162 18.34 -8.30 2.91
N PRO A 163 17.46 -9.26 2.54
CA PRO A 163 16.02 -9.19 2.40
C PRO A 163 15.28 -9.06 3.74
N PRO A 164 14.07 -8.53 3.76
CA PRO A 164 13.23 -8.56 4.95
C PRO A 164 12.76 -9.99 5.22
N ARG A 165 12.64 -10.37 6.50
CA ARG A 165 12.08 -11.66 6.88
C ARG A 165 10.60 -11.77 6.48
N PRO A 166 10.08 -12.98 6.24
CA PRO A 166 8.67 -13.20 5.95
C PRO A 166 7.72 -12.58 6.99
N ASP A 167 8.08 -12.65 8.28
CA ASP A 167 7.31 -12.03 9.37
C ASP A 167 7.14 -10.51 9.18
N ALA A 168 8.18 -9.82 8.70
CA ALA A 168 8.13 -8.39 8.45
C ALA A 168 7.17 -8.05 7.30
N LEU A 169 7.12 -8.89 6.27
CA LEU A 169 6.16 -8.71 5.17
C LEU A 169 4.72 -8.99 5.65
N MET A 170 4.50 -10.02 6.47
CA MET A 170 3.18 -10.26 7.09
C MET A 170 2.71 -9.06 7.92
N TYR A 171 3.62 -8.48 8.70
CA TYR A 171 3.31 -7.27 9.47
C TYR A 171 2.94 -6.10 8.56
N ALA A 172 3.65 -5.91 7.44
CA ALA A 172 3.35 -4.87 6.45
C ALA A 172 1.96 -5.06 5.82
N ILE A 173 1.58 -6.30 5.53
CA ILE A 173 0.24 -6.66 5.04
C ILE A 173 -0.83 -6.27 6.07
N MET A 174 -0.61 -6.59 7.35
CA MET A 174 -1.54 -6.17 8.41
C MET A 174 -1.63 -4.65 8.55
N GLN A 175 -0.53 -3.92 8.35
CA GLN A 175 -0.55 -2.46 8.32
C GLN A 175 -1.34 -1.94 7.12
N LEU A 176 -1.18 -2.55 5.95
CA LEU A 176 -1.97 -2.22 4.77
C LEU A 176 -3.47 -2.44 5.01
N GLN A 177 -3.85 -3.57 5.61
CA GLN A 177 -5.24 -3.85 5.97
C GLN A 177 -5.84 -2.79 6.91
N LYS A 178 -5.06 -2.29 7.87
CA LYS A 178 -5.47 -1.18 8.75
C LYS A 178 -5.66 0.12 7.98
N LYS A 179 -4.74 0.44 7.07
CA LYS A 179 -4.85 1.64 6.21
C LYS A 179 -6.07 1.59 5.30
N ILE A 180 -6.40 0.43 4.74
CA ILE A 180 -7.61 0.23 3.92
C ILE A 180 -8.86 0.45 4.78
N ALA A 181 -8.92 -0.14 5.98
CA ALA A 181 -10.04 0.05 6.89
C ALA A 181 -10.25 1.52 7.31
N ASN A 182 -9.17 2.28 7.46
CA ASN A 182 -9.19 3.70 7.83
C ASN A 182 -9.33 4.64 6.62
N ARG A 183 -9.34 4.14 5.39
CA ARG A 183 -9.36 4.92 4.12
C ARG A 183 -8.20 5.91 3.95
N GLU A 184 -7.10 5.71 4.64
CA GLU A 184 -5.91 6.57 4.56
C GLU A 184 -5.24 6.52 3.18
N ILE A 185 -5.43 5.43 2.44
CA ILE A 185 -4.79 5.18 1.14
C ILE A 185 -5.36 6.09 0.04
N ASP A 186 -6.67 6.30 0.04
CA ASP A 186 -7.33 7.16 -0.97
C ASP A 186 -6.77 8.58 -0.94
N GLU A 187 -6.53 9.10 0.26
CA GLU A 187 -5.90 10.42 0.45
C GLU A 187 -4.42 10.43 0.02
N GLY A 188 -3.69 9.34 0.31
CA GLY A 188 -2.30 9.15 -0.09
C GLY A 188 -2.15 9.15 -1.61
N HIS A 189 -2.96 8.37 -2.30
CA HIS A 189 -2.99 8.30 -3.76
C HIS A 189 -3.44 9.62 -4.42
N ALA A 190 -4.38 10.33 -3.81
CA ALA A 190 -4.80 11.64 -4.30
C ALA A 190 -3.66 12.66 -4.22
N ARG A 191 -2.92 12.70 -3.10
CA ARG A 191 -1.74 13.57 -2.92
C ARG A 191 -0.63 13.23 -3.92
N TRP A 192 -0.34 11.93 -4.11
CA TRP A 192 0.67 11.49 -5.07
C TRP A 192 0.31 11.87 -6.52
N ARG A 193 -0.96 11.69 -6.94
CA ARG A 193 -1.46 12.12 -8.25
C ARG A 193 -1.36 13.64 -8.44
N ALA A 194 -1.63 14.41 -7.40
CA ALA A 194 -1.49 15.87 -7.43
C ALA A 194 -0.03 16.28 -7.60
N TRP A 195 0.89 15.65 -6.84
CA TRP A 195 2.33 15.88 -6.97
C TRP A 195 2.84 15.53 -8.37
N GLN A 196 2.41 14.40 -8.94
CA GLN A 196 2.80 14.02 -10.32
C GLN A 196 2.33 15.04 -11.37
N ARG A 197 1.14 15.60 -11.23
CA ARG A 197 0.66 16.65 -12.15
C ARG A 197 1.55 17.88 -12.07
N GLN A 198 1.85 18.34 -10.87
CA GLN A 198 2.71 19.48 -10.63
C GLN A 198 4.13 19.25 -11.19
N TYR A 199 4.71 18.08 -10.93
CA TYR A 199 6.03 17.71 -11.44
C TYR A 199 6.07 17.70 -12.98
N ARG A 200 5.03 17.20 -13.62
CA ARG A 200 4.93 17.16 -15.08
C ARG A 200 4.83 18.57 -15.67
N GLU A 201 4.05 19.45 -15.06
CA GLU A 201 3.91 20.85 -15.47
C GLU A 201 5.26 21.59 -15.37
N THR A 202 5.99 21.40 -14.27
CA THR A 202 7.28 22.05 -14.08
C THR A 202 8.37 21.49 -15.02
N SER A 203 8.33 20.20 -15.34
CA SER A 203 9.31 19.58 -16.26
C SER A 203 9.10 20.02 -17.72
N HIS A 204 7.88 20.36 -18.13
CA HIS A 204 7.60 20.91 -19.46
C HIS A 204 7.78 22.42 -19.56
N ALA A 205 7.76 23.14 -18.45
CA ALA A 205 7.98 24.59 -18.42
C ALA A 205 9.49 24.97 -18.51
N GLY A 206 10.38 24.01 -18.34
CA GLY A 206 11.84 24.21 -18.41
C GLY A 206 12.51 23.67 -19.69
N ALA A 207 11.74 23.22 -20.67
CA ALA A 207 12.19 22.79 -21.99
C ALA A 207 11.71 23.80 -23.05
#